data_26e6578f282b07fb5f1110b126dd366c
#
_entry.id   26e6578f282b07fb5f1110b126dd366c
#
_cell.length_a   1.000
_cell.length_b   1.000
_cell.length_c   1.000
_cell.angle_alpha   90.00
_cell.angle_beta   90.00
_cell.angle_gamma   90.00
#
_symmetry.space_group_name_H-M   'P 1'
#
loop_
_entity.id
_entity.type
_entity.pdbx_description
1 polymer ?
#
loop_
_entity_poly.entity_id
_entity_poly.type
_entity_poly.pdbx_seq_one_letter_code
_entity_poly.pdbx_strand_id
1 'polypeptide(L)'
;PVPLLYHKQVRCQNNFCAVRFLYRAANSAILKFIREWKENAGNFRPAEDESMDKIIIRPMTPEDWGAVSRIYVEGIATEYATFQTECPPYTAWDASHTKECRLVILSGGVLAGWCALHRVDPRWCYRGVAEVSIYVGEQFRGHGLGFQLLSALCAAAEKAGYWTLQSTVLQDNAASRALHAKCGFRLVGHRERIARDCHGHWLDTYLMERR
;
A
#
# COMPACT_ATOMS: atom_id res chain seq x y z
N PRO A 1 34.03 -36.82 8.75
CA PRO A 1 34.72 -36.84 7.48
C PRO A 1 33.71 -36.54 6.36
N VAL A 2 33.96 -35.46 5.70
CA VAL A 2 33.27 -35.05 4.47
C VAL A 2 33.94 -35.77 3.31
N PRO A 3 33.26 -36.06 2.22
CA PRO A 3 33.93 -35.98 0.94
C PRO A 3 33.29 -34.91 0.02
N LEU A 4 34.18 -34.09 -0.48
CA LEU A 4 34.14 -33.38 -1.74
C LEU A 4 33.76 -34.29 -2.91
N LEU A 5 33.31 -33.64 -3.98
CA LEU A 5 33.43 -33.99 -5.41
C LEU A 5 32.09 -33.76 -6.12
N TYR A 6 31.94 -33.18 -7.30
CA TYR A 6 32.81 -33.09 -8.46
C TYR A 6 32.24 -32.07 -9.45
N HIS A 7 33.05 -31.18 -9.95
CA HIS A 7 32.82 -30.41 -11.18
C HIS A 7 32.73 -31.36 -12.38
N LYS A 8 31.70 -31.28 -13.17
CA LYS A 8 31.71 -31.72 -14.55
C LYS A 8 31.40 -30.56 -15.49
N GLN A 9 32.49 -30.02 -16.07
CA GLN A 9 32.46 -29.25 -17.30
C GLN A 9 31.95 -30.14 -18.43
N VAL A 10 30.83 -29.79 -19.07
CA VAL A 10 30.45 -30.33 -20.36
C VAL A 10 30.70 -29.27 -21.42
N ARG A 11 31.76 -29.50 -22.21
CA ARG A 11 31.99 -28.78 -23.46
C ARG A 11 30.84 -29.11 -24.42
N CYS A 12 30.08 -28.11 -24.88
CA CYS A 12 29.31 -28.18 -26.09
C CYS A 12 30.01 -27.37 -27.17
N GLN A 13 30.72 -28.03 -28.02
CA GLN A 13 31.14 -27.50 -29.33
C GLN A 13 30.08 -27.85 -30.36
N ASN A 14 29.80 -26.87 -31.23
CA ASN A 14 29.12 -26.98 -32.52
C ASN A 14 27.60 -27.17 -32.53
N ASN A 15 26.87 -26.03 -32.50
CA ASN A 15 25.65 -25.83 -33.29
C ASN A 15 25.23 -24.34 -33.34
N PHE A 16 26.19 -23.47 -33.62
CA PHE A 16 25.90 -22.00 -33.71
C PHE A 16 25.26 -21.59 -35.06
N CYS A 17 25.22 -22.45 -36.06
CA CYS A 17 24.69 -22.07 -37.38
C CYS A 17 23.18 -22.29 -37.57
N ALA A 18 22.60 -23.32 -36.94
CA ALA A 18 21.17 -23.64 -37.10
C ALA A 18 20.27 -22.67 -36.28
N VAL A 19 20.72 -22.25 -35.10
CA VAL A 19 19.96 -21.35 -34.23
C VAL A 19 19.88 -19.93 -34.81
N ARG A 20 20.93 -19.49 -35.53
CA ARG A 20 20.95 -18.16 -36.17
C ARG A 20 19.98 -18.04 -37.37
N PHE A 21 19.71 -19.13 -38.06
CA PHE A 21 18.76 -19.15 -39.21
C PHE A 21 17.30 -19.13 -38.73
N LEU A 22 16.99 -19.88 -37.69
CA LEU A 22 15.65 -19.92 -37.10
C LEU A 22 15.29 -18.59 -36.41
N TYR A 23 16.28 -17.94 -35.75
CA TYR A 23 16.08 -16.64 -35.10
C TYR A 23 15.83 -15.50 -36.11
N ARG A 24 16.44 -15.54 -37.31
CA ARG A 24 16.22 -14.56 -38.38
C ARG A 24 14.86 -14.74 -39.07
N ALA A 25 14.39 -15.97 -39.26
CA ALA A 25 13.08 -16.25 -39.87
C ALA A 25 11.93 -15.89 -38.91
N ALA A 26 12.07 -16.18 -37.59
CA ALA A 26 11.10 -15.82 -36.59
C ALA A 26 10.99 -14.27 -36.42
N ASN A 27 12.12 -13.56 -36.45
CA ASN A 27 12.10 -12.10 -36.38
C ASN A 27 11.47 -11.45 -37.64
N SER A 28 11.65 -12.03 -38.81
CA SER A 28 11.04 -11.51 -40.05
C SER A 28 9.51 -11.66 -40.01
N ALA A 29 8.99 -12.80 -39.54
CA ALA A 29 7.55 -13.01 -39.41
C ALA A 29 6.91 -12.17 -38.34
N ILE A 30 7.60 -11.98 -37.19
CA ILE A 30 7.15 -11.12 -36.09
C ILE A 30 7.16 -9.67 -36.54
N LEU A 31 8.19 -9.22 -37.23
CA LEU A 31 8.27 -7.84 -37.73
C LEU A 31 7.23 -7.53 -38.80
N LYS A 32 6.91 -8.53 -39.65
CA LYS A 32 5.83 -8.43 -40.64
C LYS A 32 4.47 -8.35 -39.95
N PHE A 33 4.21 -9.20 -38.95
CA PHE A 33 2.99 -9.19 -38.14
C PHE A 33 2.82 -7.87 -37.41
N ILE A 34 3.89 -7.31 -36.78
CA ILE A 34 3.86 -6.03 -36.09
C ILE A 34 3.60 -4.88 -37.06
N ARG A 35 4.12 -4.95 -38.32
CA ARG A 35 3.87 -3.94 -39.33
C ARG A 35 2.42 -3.99 -39.81
N GLU A 36 1.91 -5.16 -40.17
CA GLU A 36 0.52 -5.36 -40.56
C GLU A 36 -0.46 -4.98 -39.44
N TRP A 37 -0.10 -5.27 -38.16
CA TRP A 37 -0.87 -4.84 -37.00
C TRP A 37 -0.88 -3.32 -36.86
N LYS A 38 0.25 -2.62 -37.07
CA LYS A 38 0.32 -1.17 -37.04
C LYS A 38 -0.43 -0.50 -38.18
N GLU A 39 -0.43 -1.08 -39.37
CA GLU A 39 -1.16 -0.56 -40.54
C GLU A 39 -2.67 -0.75 -40.37
N ASN A 40 -3.11 -1.86 -39.78
CA ASN A 40 -4.52 -2.12 -39.49
C ASN A 40 -5.03 -1.46 -38.17
N ALA A 41 -4.14 -1.07 -37.28
CA ALA A 41 -4.47 -0.39 -36.03
C ALA A 41 -4.74 1.13 -36.19
N GLY A 42 -4.66 1.64 -37.42
CA GLY A 42 -4.75 3.06 -37.72
C GLY A 42 -6.06 3.76 -37.37
N ASN A 43 -7.09 3.06 -36.84
CA ASN A 43 -8.34 3.66 -36.37
C ASN A 43 -8.96 2.99 -35.14
N PHE A 44 -8.23 2.13 -34.45
CA PHE A 44 -8.69 1.66 -33.15
C PHE A 44 -8.23 2.66 -32.08
N ARG A 45 -8.99 3.74 -31.88
CA ARG A 45 -9.04 4.37 -30.56
C ARG A 45 -9.78 3.38 -29.67
N PRO A 46 -9.13 2.81 -28.64
CA PRO A 46 -9.89 2.19 -27.58
C PRO A 46 -10.84 3.27 -27.09
N ALA A 47 -12.11 2.95 -26.93
CA ALA A 47 -13.00 3.82 -26.16
C ALA A 47 -12.26 4.09 -24.86
N GLU A 48 -11.89 5.35 -24.62
CA GLU A 48 -11.30 5.77 -23.36
C GLU A 48 -12.29 5.33 -22.32
N ASP A 49 -11.96 4.27 -21.60
CA ASP A 49 -12.78 3.76 -20.51
C ASP A 49 -12.64 4.79 -19.39
N GLU A 50 -13.55 5.78 -19.40
CA GLU A 50 -13.66 6.82 -18.36
C GLU A 50 -13.79 6.22 -16.96
N SER A 51 -13.97 4.88 -16.86
CA SER A 51 -14.03 4.14 -15.58
C SER A 51 -12.67 3.98 -14.92
N MET A 52 -11.56 3.98 -15.70
CA MET A 52 -10.20 3.71 -15.17
C MET A 52 -9.64 4.85 -14.33
N ASP A 53 -10.10 6.09 -14.49
CA ASP A 53 -9.60 7.27 -13.75
C ASP A 53 -10.48 7.69 -12.58
N LYS A 54 -11.62 7.02 -12.36
CA LYS A 54 -12.56 7.43 -11.33
C LYS A 54 -12.08 7.07 -9.93
N ILE A 55 -11.69 8.09 -9.17
CA ILE A 55 -11.40 7.95 -7.74
C ILE A 55 -12.70 8.08 -6.93
N ILE A 56 -12.97 7.10 -6.08
CA ILE A 56 -14.15 7.09 -5.21
C ILE A 56 -13.68 6.86 -3.78
N ILE A 57 -14.09 7.74 -2.86
CA ILE A 57 -13.93 7.54 -1.42
C ILE A 57 -15.32 7.30 -0.82
N ARG A 58 -15.47 6.22 -0.09
CA ARG A 58 -16.73 5.85 0.56
C ARG A 58 -16.51 5.20 1.93
N PRO A 59 -17.55 5.10 2.76
CA PRO A 59 -17.51 4.28 3.95
C PRO A 59 -17.12 2.84 3.62
N MET A 60 -16.29 2.24 4.49
CA MET A 60 -15.92 0.83 4.44
C MET A 60 -17.10 -0.03 4.87
N THR A 61 -17.31 -1.14 4.17
CA THR A 61 -18.29 -2.18 4.53
C THR A 61 -17.58 -3.49 4.90
N PRO A 62 -18.24 -4.45 5.58
CA PRO A 62 -17.63 -5.74 5.91
C PRO A 62 -17.13 -6.52 4.69
N GLU A 63 -17.79 -6.35 3.54
CA GLU A 63 -17.44 -7.01 2.27
C GLU A 63 -16.09 -6.55 1.72
N ASP A 64 -15.63 -5.35 2.12
CA ASP A 64 -14.32 -4.81 1.74
C ASP A 64 -13.15 -5.52 2.44
N TRP A 65 -13.43 -6.27 3.52
CA TRP A 65 -12.38 -6.83 4.38
C TRP A 65 -11.34 -7.65 3.63
N GLY A 66 -11.76 -8.42 2.63
CA GLY A 66 -10.82 -9.21 1.83
C GLY A 66 -9.76 -8.37 1.10
N ALA A 67 -10.13 -7.17 0.63
CA ALA A 67 -9.19 -6.24 0.00
C ALA A 67 -8.41 -5.42 1.04
N VAL A 68 -9.08 -4.99 2.11
CA VAL A 68 -8.48 -4.26 3.23
C VAL A 68 -7.38 -5.09 3.90
N SER A 69 -7.64 -6.36 4.20
CA SER A 69 -6.65 -7.25 4.82
C SER A 69 -5.44 -7.50 3.93
N ARG A 70 -5.62 -7.64 2.60
CA ARG A 70 -4.48 -7.73 1.66
C ARG A 70 -3.58 -6.52 1.73
N ILE A 71 -4.15 -5.31 1.66
CA ILE A 71 -3.38 -4.06 1.75
C ILE A 71 -2.71 -3.93 3.13
N TYR A 72 -3.37 -4.43 4.19
CA TYR A 72 -2.76 -4.44 5.52
C TYR A 72 -1.55 -5.37 5.58
N VAL A 73 -1.64 -6.58 5.02
CA VAL A 73 -0.52 -7.52 4.90
C VAL A 73 0.64 -6.92 4.10
N GLU A 74 0.37 -6.21 3.00
CA GLU A 74 1.41 -5.46 2.27
C GLU A 74 2.11 -4.42 3.16
N GLY A 75 1.35 -3.74 4.03
CA GLY A 75 1.91 -2.80 5.01
C GLY A 75 2.77 -3.49 6.06
N ILE A 76 2.30 -4.61 6.62
CA ILE A 76 3.05 -5.43 7.59
C ILE A 76 4.37 -5.91 6.98
N ALA A 77 4.33 -6.39 5.75
CA ALA A 77 5.51 -6.89 5.04
C ALA A 77 6.62 -5.83 4.82
N THR A 78 6.29 -4.55 4.96
CA THR A 78 7.32 -3.48 4.88
C THR A 78 8.16 -3.36 6.15
N GLU A 79 7.71 -3.92 7.30
CA GLU A 79 8.32 -3.83 8.62
C GLU A 79 8.43 -2.41 9.21
N TYR A 80 8.01 -1.38 8.48
CA TYR A 80 8.04 0.02 8.94
C TYR A 80 6.67 0.74 8.90
N ALA A 81 5.60 0.05 8.52
CA ALA A 81 4.26 0.66 8.50
C ALA A 81 3.44 0.40 9.77
N THR A 82 3.77 -0.62 10.54
CA THR A 82 3.06 -1.02 11.74
C THR A 82 3.93 -1.88 12.65
N PHE A 83 3.58 -1.96 13.94
CA PHE A 83 4.17 -2.91 14.89
C PHE A 83 3.56 -4.31 14.80
N GLN A 84 2.44 -4.48 14.08
CA GLN A 84 1.80 -5.77 13.90
C GLN A 84 2.66 -6.67 13.00
N THR A 85 2.79 -7.93 13.39
CA THR A 85 3.49 -8.96 12.61
C THR A 85 2.53 -9.83 11.80
N GLU A 86 1.23 -9.80 12.14
CA GLU A 86 0.17 -10.55 11.49
C GLU A 86 -1.09 -9.69 11.32
N CYS A 87 -1.82 -9.93 10.24
CA CYS A 87 -3.12 -9.31 10.04
C CYS A 87 -4.16 -9.99 10.95
N PRO A 88 -4.84 -9.26 11.84
CA PRO A 88 -5.86 -9.84 12.71
C PRO A 88 -7.08 -10.32 11.89
N PRO A 89 -7.89 -11.23 12.41
CA PRO A 89 -9.19 -11.53 11.82
C PRO A 89 -10.12 -10.30 11.88
N TYR A 90 -11.09 -10.23 10.96
CA TYR A 90 -12.04 -9.10 10.88
C TYR A 90 -12.65 -8.72 12.22
N THR A 91 -13.09 -9.71 12.99
CA THR A 91 -13.75 -9.47 14.28
C THR A 91 -12.88 -8.74 15.29
N ALA A 92 -11.59 -9.07 15.34
CA ALA A 92 -10.62 -8.39 16.21
C ALA A 92 -10.29 -6.97 15.70
N TRP A 93 -10.10 -6.82 14.39
CA TRP A 93 -9.91 -5.52 13.76
C TRP A 93 -11.13 -4.61 13.96
N ASP A 94 -12.33 -5.15 13.75
CA ASP A 94 -13.60 -4.44 13.90
C ASP A 94 -13.84 -3.97 15.35
N ALA A 95 -13.46 -4.79 16.33
CA ALA A 95 -13.56 -4.44 17.75
C ALA A 95 -12.55 -3.36 18.18
N SER A 96 -11.39 -3.29 17.55
CA SER A 96 -10.31 -2.36 17.91
C SER A 96 -10.46 -0.96 17.29
N HIS A 97 -11.26 -0.82 16.22
CA HIS A 97 -11.47 0.44 15.54
C HIS A 97 -12.86 1.02 15.82
N THR A 98 -12.98 2.34 15.77
CA THR A 98 -14.28 3.03 15.90
C THR A 98 -15.20 2.65 14.75
N LYS A 99 -16.51 2.68 14.95
CA LYS A 99 -17.47 2.30 13.87
C LYS A 99 -17.61 3.41 12.83
N GLU A 100 -17.47 4.64 13.28
CA GLU A 100 -17.44 5.83 12.43
C GLU A 100 -16.03 6.05 11.85
N CYS A 101 -15.94 6.81 10.77
CA CYS A 101 -14.68 7.24 10.15
C CYS A 101 -13.83 6.06 9.61
N ARG A 102 -14.48 5.02 9.08
CA ARG A 102 -13.84 3.94 8.32
C ARG A 102 -14.06 4.20 6.85
N LEU A 103 -13.02 4.50 6.11
CA LEU A 103 -13.12 4.83 4.70
C LEU A 103 -12.24 3.93 3.84
N VAL A 104 -12.70 3.69 2.63
CA VAL A 104 -11.91 3.07 1.57
C VAL A 104 -11.83 4.02 0.38
N ILE A 105 -10.73 3.94 -0.35
CA ILE A 105 -10.53 4.64 -1.63
C ILE A 105 -10.41 3.61 -2.75
N LEU A 106 -11.17 3.83 -3.82
CA LEU A 106 -11.11 3.02 -5.02
C LEU A 106 -10.50 3.85 -6.16
N SER A 107 -9.72 3.19 -7.00
CA SER A 107 -9.17 3.73 -8.24
C SER A 107 -9.55 2.78 -9.37
N GLY A 108 -10.25 3.26 -10.38
CA GLY A 108 -10.77 2.41 -11.45
C GLY A 108 -11.64 1.24 -10.97
N GLY A 109 -12.43 1.44 -9.91
CA GLY A 109 -13.25 0.39 -9.31
C GLY A 109 -12.51 -0.60 -8.40
N VAL A 110 -11.17 -0.55 -8.32
CA VAL A 110 -10.36 -1.41 -7.46
C VAL A 110 -10.08 -0.72 -6.12
N LEU A 111 -10.22 -1.43 -5.00
CA LEU A 111 -9.92 -0.90 -3.68
C LEU A 111 -8.40 -0.68 -3.56
N ALA A 112 -8.01 0.59 -3.49
CA ALA A 112 -6.62 1.06 -3.53
C ALA A 112 -6.04 1.41 -2.16
N GLY A 113 -6.90 1.62 -1.15
CA GLY A 113 -6.46 1.94 0.21
C GLY A 113 -7.61 2.02 1.19
N TRP A 114 -7.27 2.08 2.47
CA TRP A 114 -8.22 2.20 3.55
C TRP A 114 -7.66 3.04 4.70
N CYS A 115 -8.55 3.64 5.48
CA CYS A 115 -8.21 4.30 6.73
C CYS A 115 -9.31 4.10 7.76
N ALA A 116 -8.92 4.16 9.03
CA ALA A 116 -9.81 4.04 10.17
C ALA A 116 -9.24 4.76 11.38
N LEU A 117 -10.06 4.91 12.41
CA LEU A 117 -9.67 5.47 13.70
C LEU A 117 -9.76 4.41 14.80
N HIS A 118 -8.88 4.50 15.79
CA HIS A 118 -9.04 3.79 17.04
C HIS A 118 -8.89 4.73 18.23
N ARG A 119 -9.51 4.39 19.35
CA ARG A 119 -9.48 5.22 20.55
C ARG A 119 -8.09 5.14 21.19
N VAL A 120 -7.57 6.29 21.58
CA VAL A 120 -6.27 6.40 22.25
C VAL A 120 -6.38 5.99 23.73
N ASP A 121 -7.51 6.30 24.36
CA ASP A 121 -7.75 6.09 25.78
C ASP A 121 -9.25 5.85 26.04
N PRO A 122 -9.62 4.92 26.93
CA PRO A 122 -11.03 4.63 27.22
C PRO A 122 -11.71 5.70 28.09
N ARG A 123 -10.96 6.60 28.75
CA ARG A 123 -11.52 7.63 29.63
C ARG A 123 -12.36 8.63 28.83
N TRP A 124 -13.48 9.05 29.40
CA TRP A 124 -14.44 9.94 28.75
C TRP A 124 -13.82 11.28 28.27
N CYS A 125 -12.85 11.83 29.03
CA CYS A 125 -12.14 13.06 28.66
C CYS A 125 -11.34 12.95 27.36
N TYR A 126 -11.01 11.72 26.89
CA TYR A 126 -10.34 11.46 25.61
C TYR A 126 -11.28 11.04 24.48
N ARG A 127 -12.60 11.11 24.68
CA ARG A 127 -13.59 10.63 23.67
C ARG A 127 -13.48 11.27 22.28
N GLY A 128 -12.89 12.44 22.18
CA GLY A 128 -12.65 13.14 20.91
C GLY A 128 -11.19 13.09 20.45
N VAL A 129 -10.40 12.18 21.02
CA VAL A 129 -9.02 11.92 20.60
C VAL A 129 -8.94 10.53 19.98
N ALA A 130 -8.43 10.44 18.76
CA ALA A 130 -8.28 9.16 18.06
C ALA A 130 -6.93 9.07 17.35
N GLU A 131 -6.47 7.86 17.16
CA GLU A 131 -5.26 7.57 16.38
C GLU A 131 -5.65 7.04 15.00
N VAL A 132 -4.94 7.52 13.99
CA VAL A 132 -5.18 7.22 12.58
C VAL A 132 -4.44 5.94 12.18
N SER A 133 -5.16 5.04 11.51
CA SER A 133 -4.60 3.97 10.69
C SER A 133 -4.87 4.29 9.23
N ILE A 134 -3.83 4.30 8.38
CA ILE A 134 -3.96 4.52 6.94
C ILE A 134 -2.98 3.65 6.16
N TYR A 135 -3.49 2.97 5.13
CA TYR A 135 -2.73 2.09 4.27
C TYR A 135 -3.16 2.27 2.82
N VAL A 136 -2.18 2.29 1.92
CA VAL A 136 -2.37 2.34 0.46
C VAL A 136 -1.65 1.15 -0.14
N GLY A 137 -2.35 0.39 -0.97
CA GLY A 137 -1.82 -0.77 -1.67
C GLY A 137 -0.59 -0.42 -2.49
N GLU A 138 0.38 -1.31 -2.57
CA GLU A 138 1.71 -1.06 -3.14
C GLU A 138 1.64 -0.45 -4.54
N GLN A 139 0.85 -1.04 -5.42
CA GLN A 139 0.67 -0.59 -6.80
C GLN A 139 -0.01 0.79 -6.94
N PHE A 140 -0.62 1.29 -5.87
CA PHE A 140 -1.35 2.57 -5.85
C PHE A 140 -0.59 3.68 -5.12
N ARG A 141 0.62 3.40 -4.60
CA ARG A 141 1.46 4.40 -3.92
C ARG A 141 2.03 5.41 -4.93
N GLY A 142 2.31 6.62 -4.46
CA GLY A 142 2.87 7.67 -5.32
C GLY A 142 1.86 8.45 -6.18
N HIS A 143 0.60 8.01 -6.27
CA HIS A 143 -0.45 8.64 -7.08
C HIS A 143 -1.34 9.65 -6.32
N GLY A 144 -0.95 10.06 -5.13
CA GLY A 144 -1.70 11.04 -4.33
C GLY A 144 -2.92 10.50 -3.59
N LEU A 145 -3.24 9.19 -3.72
CA LEU A 145 -4.43 8.58 -3.10
C LEU A 145 -4.40 8.64 -1.57
N GLY A 146 -3.22 8.47 -0.96
CA GLY A 146 -3.05 8.61 0.49
C GLY A 146 -3.43 10.00 1.00
N PHE A 147 -3.09 11.05 0.25
CA PHE A 147 -3.46 12.42 0.60
C PHE A 147 -4.98 12.64 0.53
N GLN A 148 -5.63 12.16 -0.53
CA GLN A 148 -7.08 12.26 -0.67
C GLN A 148 -7.80 11.50 0.45
N LEU A 149 -7.37 10.25 0.73
CA LEU A 149 -7.95 9.40 1.74
C LEU A 149 -7.79 9.98 3.16
N LEU A 150 -6.58 10.42 3.53
CA LEU A 150 -6.34 11.01 4.84
C LEU A 150 -7.06 12.35 5.03
N SER A 151 -7.13 13.16 3.98
CA SER A 151 -7.90 14.42 4.01
C SER A 151 -9.39 14.16 4.22
N ALA A 152 -9.95 13.15 3.55
CA ALA A 152 -11.35 12.73 3.74
C ALA A 152 -11.59 12.20 5.15
N LEU A 153 -10.66 11.41 5.71
CA LEU A 153 -10.74 10.93 7.08
C LEU A 153 -10.74 12.09 8.09
N CYS A 154 -9.86 13.07 7.91
CA CYS A 154 -9.81 14.26 8.78
C CYS A 154 -11.15 15.00 8.77
N ALA A 155 -11.73 15.23 7.60
CA ALA A 155 -13.03 15.90 7.48
C ALA A 155 -14.19 15.07 8.09
N ALA A 156 -14.14 13.75 7.95
CA ALA A 156 -15.13 12.85 8.57
C ALA A 156 -15.00 12.84 10.10
N ALA A 157 -13.78 12.82 10.62
CA ALA A 157 -13.50 12.84 12.04
C ALA A 157 -13.97 14.15 12.71
N GLU A 158 -13.71 15.28 12.07
CA GLU A 158 -14.18 16.60 12.52
C GLU A 158 -15.72 16.65 12.64
N LYS A 159 -16.42 16.13 11.61
CA LYS A 159 -17.90 16.00 11.63
C LYS A 159 -18.40 15.04 12.70
N ALA A 160 -17.64 14.00 13.04
CA ALA A 160 -17.96 13.03 14.09
C ALA A 160 -17.63 13.55 15.50
N GLY A 161 -17.05 14.78 15.64
CA GLY A 161 -16.76 15.42 16.91
C GLY A 161 -15.41 15.07 17.51
N TYR A 162 -14.48 14.52 16.72
CA TYR A 162 -13.08 14.37 17.13
C TYR A 162 -12.38 15.72 17.03
N TRP A 163 -11.72 16.13 18.11
CA TRP A 163 -10.98 17.41 18.19
C TRP A 163 -9.46 17.24 18.10
N THR A 164 -8.97 16.01 18.20
CA THR A 164 -7.55 15.69 17.99
C THR A 164 -7.41 14.35 17.32
N LEU A 165 -6.71 14.34 16.19
CA LEU A 165 -6.21 13.12 15.54
C LEU A 165 -4.71 13.02 15.79
N GLN A 166 -4.25 11.84 16.22
CA GLN A 166 -2.83 11.56 16.32
C GLN A 166 -2.42 10.41 15.39
N SER A 167 -1.15 10.34 15.11
CA SER A 167 -0.53 9.22 14.38
C SER A 167 0.84 8.92 14.97
N THR A 168 1.06 7.65 15.31
CA THR A 168 2.38 7.14 15.68
C THR A 168 3.03 6.56 14.44
N VAL A 169 4.08 7.22 13.96
CA VAL A 169 4.76 6.83 12.72
C VAL A 169 6.13 6.28 13.06
N LEU A 170 6.44 5.06 12.61
CA LEU A 170 7.77 4.46 12.74
C LEU A 170 8.83 5.33 12.08
N GLN A 171 10.02 5.42 12.69
CA GLN A 171 11.09 6.33 12.26
C GLN A 171 11.43 6.19 10.77
N ASP A 172 11.47 4.98 10.26
CA ASP A 172 11.86 4.69 8.88
C ASP A 172 10.75 4.99 7.86
N ASN A 173 9.52 5.26 8.32
CA ASN A 173 8.39 5.60 7.45
C ASN A 173 8.35 7.10 7.10
N ALA A 174 9.35 7.57 6.36
CA ALA A 174 9.42 8.97 5.92
C ALA A 174 8.22 9.37 5.04
N ALA A 175 7.70 8.44 4.23
CA ALA A 175 6.55 8.67 3.37
C ALA A 175 5.28 8.97 4.20
N SER A 176 5.02 8.21 5.25
CA SER A 176 3.89 8.46 6.15
C SER A 176 4.04 9.81 6.88
N ARG A 177 5.25 10.16 7.35
CA ARG A 177 5.49 11.47 7.98
C ARG A 177 5.17 12.62 7.03
N ALA A 178 5.65 12.53 5.78
CA ALA A 178 5.40 13.56 4.76
C ALA A 178 3.90 13.65 4.43
N LEU A 179 3.20 12.52 4.32
CA LEU A 179 1.77 12.45 4.09
C LEU A 179 1.00 13.16 5.22
N HIS A 180 1.28 12.82 6.47
CA HIS A 180 0.62 13.42 7.64
C HIS A 180 0.90 14.93 7.70
N ALA A 181 2.14 15.37 7.51
CA ALA A 181 2.49 16.79 7.46
C ALA A 181 1.70 17.54 6.38
N LYS A 182 1.59 16.96 5.17
CA LYS A 182 0.79 17.53 4.08
C LYS A 182 -0.69 17.65 4.41
N CYS A 183 -1.22 16.76 5.27
CA CYS A 183 -2.60 16.79 5.74
C CYS A 183 -2.79 17.65 7.02
N GLY A 184 -1.81 18.46 7.40
CA GLY A 184 -1.91 19.41 8.51
C GLY A 184 -1.57 18.82 9.89
N PHE A 185 -0.98 17.64 9.95
CA PHE A 185 -0.42 17.12 11.20
C PHE A 185 0.92 17.81 11.51
N ARG A 186 1.08 18.28 12.74
CA ARG A 186 2.36 18.78 13.25
C ARG A 186 3.12 17.69 13.97
N LEU A 187 4.42 17.74 14.01
CA LEU A 187 5.25 16.90 14.86
C LEU A 187 5.09 17.32 16.32
N VAL A 188 4.76 16.36 17.18
CA VAL A 188 4.71 16.55 18.64
C VAL A 188 6.06 16.21 19.27
N GLY A 189 6.68 15.10 18.83
CA GLY A 189 7.98 14.68 19.31
C GLY A 189 8.46 13.37 18.72
N HIS A 190 9.74 13.09 18.94
CA HIS A 190 10.41 11.83 18.67
C HIS A 190 10.44 10.99 19.94
N ARG A 191 10.09 9.73 19.86
CA ARG A 191 10.11 8.79 20.99
C ARG A 191 11.12 7.69 20.70
N GLU A 192 12.24 7.78 21.36
CA GLU A 192 13.33 6.83 21.22
C GLU A 192 12.99 5.53 21.95
N ARG A 193 13.31 4.39 21.33
CA ARG A 193 13.21 3.05 21.91
C ARG A 193 11.85 2.74 22.56
N ILE A 194 10.77 3.19 21.91
CA ILE A 194 9.41 3.04 22.43
C ILE A 194 8.90 1.60 22.34
N ALA A 195 9.41 0.83 21.38
CA ALA A 195 9.02 -0.55 21.15
C ALA A 195 10.20 -1.40 20.67
N ARG A 196 9.98 -2.71 20.53
CA ARG A 196 10.90 -3.64 19.86
C ARG A 196 10.18 -4.37 18.75
N ASP A 197 10.91 -4.65 17.67
CA ASP A 197 10.44 -5.55 16.62
C ASP A 197 10.51 -7.03 17.08
N CYS A 198 10.05 -7.94 16.22
CA CYS A 198 10.10 -9.39 16.48
C CYS A 198 11.54 -9.95 16.54
N HIS A 199 12.54 -9.22 16.10
CA HIS A 199 13.96 -9.56 16.14
C HIS A 199 14.67 -8.96 17.37
N GLY A 200 13.96 -8.17 18.18
CA GLY A 200 14.48 -7.54 19.39
C GLY A 200 15.19 -6.19 19.17
N HIS A 201 15.18 -5.63 17.95
CA HIS A 201 15.72 -4.31 17.69
C HIS A 201 14.80 -3.23 18.24
N TRP A 202 15.39 -2.18 18.80
CA TRP A 202 14.65 -1.03 19.28
C TRP A 202 14.08 -0.22 18.11
N LEU A 203 12.82 0.19 18.26
CA LEU A 203 12.11 0.99 17.30
C LEU A 203 11.79 2.36 17.88
N ASP A 204 12.08 3.38 17.11
CA ASP A 204 11.75 4.76 17.40
C ASP A 204 10.50 5.17 16.64
N THR A 205 9.76 6.15 17.18
CA THR A 205 8.58 6.68 16.52
C THR A 205 8.52 8.20 16.58
N TYR A 206 7.85 8.77 15.61
CA TYR A 206 7.39 10.15 15.63
C TYR A 206 5.91 10.18 16.00
N LEU A 207 5.58 10.96 17.03
CA LEU A 207 4.19 11.29 17.33
C LEU A 207 3.82 12.55 16.57
N MET A 208 2.77 12.47 15.78
CA MET A 208 2.20 13.58 15.02
C MET A 208 0.75 13.80 15.45
N GLU A 209 0.28 15.05 15.43
CA GLU A 209 -1.11 15.36 15.75
C GLU A 209 -1.69 16.45 14.85
N ARG A 210 -3.01 16.40 14.62
CA ARG A 210 -3.81 17.43 13.98
C ARG A 210 -4.99 17.79 14.88
N ARG A 211 -5.29 19.11 14.95
CA ARG A 211 -6.44 19.70 15.65
C ARG A 211 -7.33 20.46 14.68
#